data_37129fe78697e0cfbb98ededdbd382a5
#
_entry.id   37129fe78697e0cfbb98ededdbd382a5
#
_cell.length_a   1.000
_cell.length_b   1.000
_cell.length_c   1.000
_cell.angle_alpha   90.00
_cell.angle_beta   90.00
_cell.angle_gamma   90.00
#
_symmetry.space_group_name_H-M   'P 1'
#
loop_
_entity.id
_entity.type
_entity.pdbx_description
1 polymer ?
#
loop_
_entity_poly.entity_id
_entity_poly.type
_entity_poly.pdbx_seq_one_letter_code
_entity_poly.pdbx_strand_id
1 'polypeptide(L)'
;EHIPEDLEIETFIHGAMCISYSGRCLLSNYFTGRDANRGACTHPCRWKYAVVEEKRPGEYLPVYENERGTYIFNSKDLCMIEHIPELIDAGIDSLKIEGRMKTALYVATVARTYRKAIDDYKKDPKLYEQNMPWYKEQISNCTYRQFTTGFFFGKPDETTQIYDSNTYNKEYTYLGIVGEIKDGLCRIEQRNKFSVGETIE
;
A
#
# COMPACT_ATOMS: atom_id res chain seq x y z
N GLU A 1 -24.85 -12.92 -3.06
CA GLU A 1 -26.13 -13.51 -3.50
C GLU A 1 -27.31 -13.18 -2.57
N HIS A 2 -27.06 -12.57 -1.40
CA HIS A 2 -28.09 -12.22 -0.42
C HIS A 2 -27.93 -10.79 0.12
N ILE A 3 -27.36 -9.90 -0.68
CA ILE A 3 -27.18 -8.49 -0.33
C ILE A 3 -28.46 -7.75 -0.72
N PRO A 4 -29.06 -6.92 0.14
CA PRO A 4 -30.17 -6.04 -0.22
C PRO A 4 -29.79 -5.17 -1.44
N GLU A 5 -30.75 -4.91 -2.33
CA GLU A 5 -30.52 -4.14 -3.58
C GLU A 5 -30.08 -2.69 -3.33
N ASP A 6 -30.38 -2.16 -2.15
CA ASP A 6 -30.02 -0.80 -1.73
C ASP A 6 -28.71 -0.72 -0.94
N LEU A 7 -27.98 -1.85 -0.77
CA LEU A 7 -26.71 -1.89 -0.06
C LEU A 7 -25.53 -1.82 -1.02
N GLU A 8 -24.76 -0.74 -0.94
CA GLU A 8 -23.50 -0.58 -1.66
C GLU A 8 -22.36 -1.37 -1.01
N ILE A 9 -21.53 -1.98 -1.83
CA ILE A 9 -20.35 -2.74 -1.39
C ILE A 9 -19.09 -1.93 -1.64
N GLU A 10 -18.35 -1.65 -0.58
CA GLU A 10 -17.01 -1.06 -0.66
C GLU A 10 -15.95 -2.12 -0.33
N THR A 11 -14.90 -2.21 -1.15
CA THR A 11 -13.74 -3.05 -0.88
C THR A 11 -12.42 -2.29 -1.01
N PHE A 12 -11.43 -2.66 -0.18
CA PHE A 12 -10.07 -2.20 -0.40
C PHE A 12 -9.48 -2.84 -1.64
N ILE A 13 -8.81 -2.03 -2.47
CA ILE A 13 -8.16 -2.48 -3.71
C ILE A 13 -6.66 -2.18 -3.74
N HIS A 14 -6.18 -1.29 -2.87
CA HIS A 14 -4.77 -0.89 -2.85
C HIS A 14 -4.35 -0.37 -1.49
N GLY A 15 -3.11 -0.68 -1.10
CA GLY A 15 -2.45 -0.13 0.07
C GLY A 15 -1.95 -1.17 1.06
N ALA A 16 -1.54 -0.68 2.23
CA ALA A 16 -0.94 -1.53 3.25
C ALA A 16 -1.95 -2.51 3.86
N MET A 17 -1.62 -3.79 3.84
CA MET A 17 -2.41 -4.83 4.51
C MET A 17 -2.24 -4.74 6.04
N CYS A 18 -3.31 -4.95 6.77
CA CYS A 18 -3.29 -5.03 8.24
C CYS A 18 -3.26 -6.49 8.70
N ILE A 19 -2.51 -6.76 9.77
CA ILE A 19 -2.47 -8.08 10.41
C ILE A 19 -3.79 -8.44 11.13
N SER A 20 -4.57 -7.43 11.48
CA SER A 20 -5.73 -7.58 12.37
C SER A 20 -6.99 -7.05 11.73
N TYR A 21 -8.12 -7.51 12.23
CA TYR A 21 -9.39 -6.86 11.99
C TYR A 21 -9.32 -5.38 12.40
N SER A 22 -9.95 -4.52 11.61
CA SER A 22 -10.07 -3.10 11.91
C SER A 22 -10.62 -2.89 13.32
N GLY A 23 -9.97 -2.04 14.09
CA GLY A 23 -10.33 -1.73 15.46
C GLY A 23 -9.89 -2.75 16.53
N ARG A 24 -9.24 -3.85 16.16
CA ARG A 24 -8.84 -4.90 17.12
C ARG A 24 -7.38 -4.83 17.53
N CYS A 25 -6.50 -4.24 16.72
CA CYS A 25 -5.08 -4.16 17.03
C CYS A 25 -4.75 -2.97 17.93
N LEU A 26 -4.12 -3.23 19.07
CA LEU A 26 -3.67 -2.21 20.03
C LEU A 26 -2.15 -2.02 20.04
N LEU A 27 -1.40 -2.75 19.22
CA LEU A 27 0.07 -2.72 19.24
C LEU A 27 0.64 -1.32 19.04
N SER A 28 0.10 -0.53 18.10
CA SER A 28 0.57 0.83 17.86
C SER A 28 0.35 1.74 19.08
N ASN A 29 -0.83 1.66 19.67
CA ASN A 29 -1.14 2.42 20.89
C ASN A 29 -0.23 2.00 22.06
N TYR A 30 -0.06 0.70 22.26
CA TYR A 30 0.77 0.14 23.34
C TYR A 30 2.23 0.59 23.24
N PHE A 31 2.85 0.49 22.05
CA PHE A 31 4.27 0.82 21.88
C PHE A 31 4.56 2.31 21.71
N THR A 32 3.64 3.07 21.15
CA THR A 32 3.93 4.45 20.72
C THR A 32 2.90 5.49 21.17
N GLY A 33 1.84 5.08 21.88
CA GLY A 33 0.73 5.95 22.26
C GLY A 33 -0.13 6.41 21.06
N ARG A 34 0.15 5.92 19.84
CA ARG A 34 -0.55 6.32 18.62
C ARG A 34 -1.64 5.31 18.26
N ASP A 35 -2.85 5.82 18.14
CA ASP A 35 -4.04 5.00 17.96
C ASP A 35 -4.23 4.63 16.48
N ALA A 36 -4.14 3.34 16.18
CA ALA A 36 -4.31 2.80 14.83
C ALA A 36 -5.72 3.08 14.28
N ASN A 37 -6.75 3.04 15.12
CA ASN A 37 -8.15 3.30 14.74
C ASN A 37 -8.39 4.75 14.31
N ARG A 38 -7.51 5.66 14.74
CA ARG A 38 -7.52 7.06 14.33
C ARG A 38 -6.61 7.34 13.14
N GLY A 39 -6.11 6.28 12.48
CA GLY A 39 -5.22 6.37 11.34
C GLY A 39 -3.80 6.77 11.66
N ALA A 40 -3.37 6.61 12.91
CA ALA A 40 -2.02 6.96 13.37
C ALA A 40 -1.15 5.72 13.62
N CYS A 41 -1.43 4.60 12.94
CA CYS A 41 -0.72 3.35 13.09
C CYS A 41 0.77 3.49 12.72
N THR A 42 1.67 3.12 13.64
CA THR A 42 3.11 3.10 13.41
C THR A 42 3.62 1.75 12.88
N HIS A 43 2.72 0.85 12.53
CA HIS A 43 3.00 -0.48 12.00
C HIS A 43 3.96 -1.32 12.84
N PRO A 44 3.81 -1.43 14.16
CA PRO A 44 4.74 -2.19 14.98
C PRO A 44 4.74 -3.69 14.64
N CYS A 45 3.65 -4.22 14.10
CA CYS A 45 3.60 -5.59 13.60
C CYS A 45 4.64 -5.89 12.50
N ARG A 46 5.31 -4.88 11.94
CA ARG A 46 6.33 -4.98 10.88
C ARG A 46 7.75 -4.67 11.38
N TRP A 47 7.89 -4.41 12.68
CA TRP A 47 9.22 -4.24 13.28
C TRP A 47 9.91 -5.59 13.46
N LYS A 48 11.24 -5.55 13.59
CA LYS A 48 11.99 -6.74 13.94
C LYS A 48 11.87 -7.00 15.44
N TYR A 49 11.53 -8.23 15.78
CA TYR A 49 11.42 -8.66 17.16
C TYR A 49 12.37 -9.82 17.44
N ALA A 50 12.71 -9.98 18.71
CA ALA A 50 13.37 -11.17 19.22
C ALA A 50 12.69 -11.57 20.53
N VAL A 51 12.65 -12.83 20.81
CA VAL A 51 12.23 -13.37 22.10
C VAL A 51 13.43 -13.41 23.02
N VAL A 52 13.24 -12.98 24.26
CA VAL A 52 14.24 -13.08 25.32
C VAL A 52 13.68 -13.99 26.41
N GLU A 53 14.44 -15.01 26.78
CA GLU A 53 14.08 -15.84 27.92
C GLU A 53 14.47 -15.11 29.21
N GLU A 54 13.53 -15.04 30.18
CA GLU A 54 13.66 -14.21 31.38
C GLU A 54 14.94 -14.52 32.20
N LYS A 55 15.34 -15.79 32.24
CA LYS A 55 16.54 -16.25 32.99
C LYS A 55 17.84 -16.12 32.21
N ARG A 56 17.78 -15.66 30.94
CA ARG A 56 18.92 -15.43 30.05
C ARG A 56 18.90 -14.04 29.47
N PRO A 57 18.98 -12.99 30.29
CA PRO A 57 18.95 -11.63 29.81
C PRO A 57 20.18 -11.37 28.91
N GLY A 58 19.94 -10.80 27.72
CA GLY A 58 21.00 -10.50 26.74
C GLY A 58 21.14 -11.54 25.62
N GLU A 59 20.50 -12.70 25.71
CA GLU A 59 20.35 -13.63 24.59
C GLU A 59 19.09 -13.31 23.83
N TYR A 60 19.25 -12.80 22.58
CA TYR A 60 18.15 -12.49 21.68
C TYR A 60 17.89 -13.65 20.74
N LEU A 61 16.74 -14.29 20.91
CA LEU A 61 16.30 -15.37 20.04
C LEU A 61 15.45 -14.75 18.91
N PRO A 62 15.97 -14.68 17.68
CA PRO A 62 15.21 -14.13 16.58
C PRO A 62 13.95 -14.96 16.34
N VAL A 63 12.87 -14.28 16.03
CA VAL A 63 11.60 -14.92 15.69
C VAL A 63 11.54 -15.08 14.19
N TYR A 64 11.43 -16.32 13.73
CA TYR A 64 11.32 -16.67 12.31
C TYR A 64 10.05 -17.47 12.07
N GLU A 65 9.55 -17.50 10.84
CA GLU A 65 8.50 -18.40 10.40
C GLU A 65 9.05 -19.67 9.75
N ASN A 66 8.40 -20.78 10.03
CA ASN A 66 8.52 -22.01 9.30
C ASN A 66 7.15 -22.71 9.26
N GLU A 67 7.04 -23.87 8.67
CA GLU A 67 5.79 -24.62 8.47
C GLU A 67 4.95 -24.85 9.75
N ARG A 68 5.41 -24.46 10.92
CA ARG A 68 4.83 -24.78 12.23
C ARG A 68 4.36 -23.56 13.04
N GLY A 69 4.62 -22.32 12.60
CA GLY A 69 4.25 -21.25 13.48
C GLY A 69 4.56 -19.83 13.08
N THR A 70 4.21 -18.99 13.95
CA THR A 70 3.92 -17.60 13.86
C THR A 70 5.11 -16.70 13.62
N TYR A 71 4.92 -15.76 12.75
CA TYR A 71 5.85 -14.70 12.44
C TYR A 71 5.19 -13.37 12.58
N ILE A 72 6.02 -12.42 12.85
CA ILE A 72 5.58 -11.05 12.88
C ILE A 72 5.86 -10.48 11.48
N PHE A 73 5.03 -10.45 10.75
CA PHE A 73 4.07 -10.01 9.78
C PHE A 73 4.60 -8.86 8.92
N ASN A 74 5.37 -9.17 7.90
CA ASN A 74 5.74 -8.21 6.88
C ASN A 74 4.96 -8.50 5.59
N SER A 75 3.65 -8.27 5.64
CA SER A 75 2.78 -8.47 4.49
C SER A 75 3.16 -7.56 3.33
N LYS A 76 3.11 -8.08 2.12
CA LYS A 76 3.08 -7.30 0.89
C LYS A 76 1.91 -6.32 0.90
N ASP A 77 1.99 -5.26 0.10
CA ASP A 77 0.90 -4.31 -0.04
C ASP A 77 -0.17 -4.87 -1.01
N LEU A 78 -1.44 -4.62 -0.73
CA LEU A 78 -2.53 -4.99 -1.62
C LEU A 78 -2.44 -4.19 -2.92
N CYS A 79 -2.61 -4.85 -4.07
CA CYS A 79 -2.72 -4.21 -5.36
C CYS A 79 -3.62 -5.03 -6.30
N MET A 80 -4.77 -4.46 -6.66
CA MET A 80 -5.75 -5.07 -7.54
C MET A 80 -5.81 -4.43 -8.94
N ILE A 81 -4.73 -3.74 -9.34
CA ILE A 81 -4.71 -3.01 -10.62
C ILE A 81 -4.89 -3.92 -11.84
N GLU A 82 -4.48 -5.18 -11.74
CA GLU A 82 -4.63 -6.19 -12.79
C GLU A 82 -6.00 -6.88 -12.79
N HIS A 83 -6.85 -6.56 -11.81
CA HIS A 83 -8.12 -7.24 -11.54
C HIS A 83 -9.31 -6.27 -11.51
N ILE A 84 -9.21 -5.15 -12.22
CA ILE A 84 -10.32 -4.20 -12.36
C ILE A 84 -11.55 -4.84 -13.03
N PRO A 85 -11.38 -5.68 -14.08
CA PRO A 85 -12.51 -6.38 -14.67
C PRO A 85 -13.30 -7.22 -13.65
N GLU A 86 -12.60 -8.05 -12.87
CA GLU A 86 -13.23 -8.95 -11.89
C GLU A 86 -13.94 -8.18 -10.77
N LEU A 87 -13.41 -7.02 -10.37
CA LEU A 87 -14.06 -6.17 -9.37
C LEU A 87 -15.34 -5.54 -9.89
N ILE A 88 -15.35 -5.10 -11.15
CA ILE A 88 -16.53 -4.54 -11.81
C ILE A 88 -17.58 -5.62 -12.02
N ASP A 89 -17.18 -6.79 -12.52
CA ASP A 89 -18.08 -7.92 -12.78
C ASP A 89 -18.68 -8.51 -11.49
N ALA A 90 -17.95 -8.40 -10.37
CA ALA A 90 -18.45 -8.76 -9.05
C ALA A 90 -19.47 -7.76 -8.47
N GLY A 91 -19.72 -6.63 -9.15
CA GLY A 91 -20.68 -5.62 -8.71
C GLY A 91 -20.21 -4.81 -7.52
N ILE A 92 -18.91 -4.55 -7.41
CA ILE A 92 -18.35 -3.67 -6.35
C ILE A 92 -18.65 -2.22 -6.69
N ASP A 93 -19.31 -1.51 -5.78
CA ASP A 93 -19.75 -0.12 -5.98
C ASP A 93 -18.65 0.89 -5.67
N SER A 94 -17.84 0.63 -4.65
CA SER A 94 -16.80 1.53 -4.16
C SER A 94 -15.45 0.85 -4.02
N LEU A 95 -14.43 1.42 -4.68
CA LEU A 95 -13.06 0.93 -4.69
C LEU A 95 -12.19 1.79 -3.77
N LYS A 96 -11.77 1.22 -2.64
CA LYS A 96 -11.10 1.95 -1.57
C LYS A 96 -9.58 1.80 -1.64
N ILE A 97 -8.88 2.94 -1.58
CA ILE A 97 -7.42 3.02 -1.49
C ILE A 97 -7.03 3.38 -0.07
N GLU A 98 -6.16 2.58 0.56
CA GLU A 98 -5.55 2.92 1.83
C GLU A 98 -4.28 3.77 1.59
N GLY A 99 -4.26 4.96 2.16
CA GLY A 99 -3.14 5.89 1.98
C GLY A 99 -3.03 6.93 3.11
N ARG A 100 -3.71 6.74 4.24
CA ARG A 100 -3.76 7.73 5.33
C ARG A 100 -2.38 8.10 5.87
N MET A 101 -1.47 7.14 5.95
CA MET A 101 -0.09 7.34 6.42
C MET A 101 0.90 7.58 5.26
N LYS A 102 0.42 7.69 4.05
CA LYS A 102 1.23 7.92 2.86
C LYS A 102 1.28 9.40 2.49
N THR A 103 2.17 9.75 1.55
CA THR A 103 2.29 11.12 1.04
C THR A 103 1.13 11.52 0.13
N ALA A 104 0.92 12.81 -0.06
CA ALA A 104 -0.05 13.31 -1.04
C ALA A 104 0.25 12.80 -2.46
N LEU A 105 1.53 12.71 -2.83
CA LEU A 105 1.96 12.16 -4.11
C LEU A 105 1.50 10.70 -4.26
N TYR A 106 1.68 9.86 -3.23
CA TYR A 106 1.21 8.48 -3.26
C TYR A 106 -0.30 8.42 -3.55
N VAL A 107 -1.09 9.14 -2.78
CA VAL A 107 -2.55 9.12 -2.92
C VAL A 107 -2.97 9.61 -4.31
N ALA A 108 -2.38 10.71 -4.79
CA ALA A 108 -2.69 11.28 -6.10
C ALA A 108 -2.31 10.31 -7.23
N THR A 109 -1.11 9.74 -7.19
CA THR A 109 -0.62 8.81 -8.24
C THR A 109 -1.45 7.54 -8.28
N VAL A 110 -1.69 6.90 -7.14
CA VAL A 110 -2.47 5.66 -7.06
C VAL A 110 -3.91 5.91 -7.51
N ALA A 111 -4.56 6.96 -6.99
CA ALA A 111 -5.94 7.27 -7.36
C ALA A 111 -6.08 7.60 -8.86
N ARG A 112 -5.17 8.40 -9.43
CA ARG A 112 -5.12 8.70 -10.86
C ARG A 112 -4.95 7.44 -11.70
N THR A 113 -4.08 6.54 -11.28
CA THR A 113 -3.78 5.30 -12.01
C THR A 113 -5.00 4.38 -12.02
N TYR A 114 -5.63 4.14 -10.88
CA TYR A 114 -6.85 3.35 -10.81
C TYR A 114 -8.01 4.00 -11.57
N ARG A 115 -8.17 5.32 -11.48
CA ARG A 115 -9.21 6.02 -12.24
C ARG A 115 -9.02 5.82 -13.74
N LYS A 116 -7.77 5.99 -14.22
CA LYS A 116 -7.47 5.75 -15.63
C LYS A 116 -7.71 4.30 -16.03
N ALA A 117 -7.32 3.33 -15.23
CA ALA A 117 -7.53 1.91 -15.51
C ALA A 117 -9.02 1.56 -15.65
N ILE A 118 -9.86 2.10 -14.75
CA ILE A 118 -11.31 1.92 -14.81
C ILE A 118 -11.91 2.57 -16.06
N ASP A 119 -11.48 3.79 -16.39
CA ASP A 119 -12.00 4.52 -17.56
C ASP A 119 -11.58 3.84 -18.86
N ASP A 120 -10.33 3.39 -18.94
CA ASP A 120 -9.81 2.66 -20.10
C ASP A 120 -10.57 1.33 -20.28
N TYR A 121 -10.80 0.56 -19.21
CA TYR A 121 -11.57 -0.68 -19.26
C TYR A 121 -13.01 -0.45 -19.70
N LYS A 122 -13.68 0.55 -19.13
CA LYS A 122 -15.05 0.91 -19.52
C LYS A 122 -15.18 1.38 -20.97
N LYS A 123 -14.12 1.98 -21.51
CA LYS A 123 -14.07 2.44 -22.89
C LYS A 123 -13.78 1.31 -23.86
N ASP A 124 -12.76 0.51 -23.60
CA ASP A 124 -12.35 -0.65 -24.36
C ASP A 124 -11.46 -1.56 -23.48
N PRO A 125 -11.87 -2.80 -23.18
CA PRO A 125 -11.05 -3.74 -22.43
C PRO A 125 -9.64 -3.93 -22.99
N LYS A 126 -9.46 -3.86 -24.33
CA LYS A 126 -8.14 -3.97 -24.94
C LYS A 126 -7.24 -2.77 -24.61
N LEU A 127 -7.81 -1.59 -24.44
CA LEU A 127 -7.06 -0.40 -24.04
C LEU A 127 -6.51 -0.54 -22.62
N TYR A 128 -7.30 -1.11 -21.73
CA TYR A 128 -6.86 -1.44 -20.37
C TYR A 128 -5.69 -2.44 -20.39
N GLU A 129 -5.79 -3.51 -21.17
CA GLU A 129 -4.72 -4.50 -21.29
C GLU A 129 -3.43 -3.87 -21.88
N GLN A 130 -3.55 -3.05 -22.93
CA GLN A 130 -2.42 -2.36 -23.57
C GLN A 130 -1.71 -1.39 -22.63
N ASN A 131 -2.47 -0.73 -21.73
CA ASN A 131 -1.95 0.25 -20.79
C ASN A 131 -1.45 -0.38 -19.47
N MET A 132 -1.57 -1.68 -19.27
CA MET A 132 -1.16 -2.37 -18.03
C MET A 132 0.30 -2.08 -17.63
N PRO A 133 1.30 -2.09 -18.54
CA PRO A 133 2.67 -1.72 -18.19
C PRO A 133 2.76 -0.32 -17.59
N TRP A 134 2.04 0.64 -18.15
CA TRP A 134 2.01 2.01 -17.64
C TRP A 134 1.37 2.09 -16.24
N TYR A 135 0.26 1.38 -15.98
CA TYR A 135 -0.34 1.38 -14.64
C TYR A 135 0.63 0.84 -13.59
N LYS A 136 1.32 -0.27 -13.91
CA LYS A 136 2.31 -0.88 -13.00
C LYS A 136 3.48 0.07 -12.74
N GLU A 137 4.00 0.73 -13.75
CA GLU A 137 5.05 1.72 -13.64
C GLU A 137 4.62 2.88 -12.71
N GLN A 138 3.46 3.48 -12.95
CA GLN A 138 2.96 4.59 -12.13
C GLN A 138 2.81 4.21 -10.66
N ILE A 139 2.31 3.02 -10.37
CA ILE A 139 2.18 2.52 -9.01
C ILE A 139 3.55 2.28 -8.37
N SER A 140 4.53 1.78 -9.12
CA SER A 140 5.89 1.55 -8.62
C SER A 140 6.71 2.83 -8.40
N ASN A 141 6.30 3.96 -9.00
CA ASN A 141 6.90 5.27 -8.74
C ASN A 141 6.61 5.80 -7.31
N CYS A 142 5.68 5.17 -6.61
CA CYS A 142 5.38 5.46 -5.21
C CYS A 142 6.18 4.56 -4.27
N THR A 143 6.25 4.95 -3.00
CA THR A 143 6.82 4.09 -1.95
C THR A 143 5.87 2.92 -1.67
N TYR A 144 6.29 1.71 -2.01
CA TYR A 144 5.49 0.49 -1.87
C TYR A 144 6.31 -0.67 -1.30
N ARG A 145 5.62 -1.70 -0.85
CA ARG A 145 6.16 -3.05 -0.67
C ARG A 145 5.77 -3.90 -1.86
N GLN A 146 6.44 -5.04 -2.06
CA GLN A 146 5.99 -5.99 -3.07
C GLN A 146 4.48 -6.17 -2.99
N PHE A 147 3.83 -6.47 -4.11
CA PHE A 147 2.38 -6.53 -4.20
C PHE A 147 1.81 -7.93 -4.05
N THR A 148 0.58 -7.98 -3.56
CA THR A 148 -0.27 -9.17 -3.44
C THR A 148 -1.71 -8.82 -3.72
N THR A 149 -2.50 -9.82 -4.11
CA THR A 149 -3.96 -9.71 -4.20
C THR A 149 -4.67 -9.94 -2.86
N GLY A 150 -3.90 -10.16 -1.77
CA GLY A 150 -4.46 -10.37 -0.43
C GLY A 150 -5.37 -11.59 -0.35
N PHE A 151 -6.60 -11.37 0.06
CA PHE A 151 -7.61 -12.44 0.25
C PHE A 151 -8.56 -12.62 -0.94
N PHE A 152 -8.39 -11.89 -2.04
CA PHE A 152 -9.35 -11.88 -3.14
C PHE A 152 -9.50 -13.24 -3.85
N PHE A 153 -8.40 -13.98 -4.01
CA PHE A 153 -8.42 -15.25 -4.72
C PHE A 153 -8.20 -16.46 -3.80
N GLY A 154 -8.27 -16.27 -2.50
CA GLY A 154 -8.16 -17.35 -1.54
C GLY A 154 -7.46 -16.93 -0.25
N LYS A 155 -7.15 -17.91 0.58
CA LYS A 155 -6.40 -17.69 1.82
C LYS A 155 -4.96 -17.32 1.48
N PRO A 156 -4.42 -16.21 2.00
CA PRO A 156 -3.02 -15.86 1.84
C PRO A 156 -2.09 -16.94 2.41
N ASP A 157 -0.98 -17.16 1.71
CA ASP A 157 0.08 -18.07 2.06
C ASP A 157 1.43 -17.33 2.25
N GLU A 158 2.51 -18.07 2.31
CA GLU A 158 3.87 -17.55 2.43
C GLU A 158 4.24 -16.56 1.31
N THR A 159 3.69 -16.70 0.11
CA THR A 159 4.00 -15.81 -1.02
C THR A 159 3.48 -14.39 -0.82
N THR A 160 2.56 -14.17 0.11
CA THR A 160 1.99 -12.87 0.44
C THR A 160 2.80 -12.08 1.46
N GLN A 161 3.88 -12.66 1.96
CA GLN A 161 4.76 -12.05 2.97
C GLN A 161 6.13 -11.70 2.36
N ILE A 162 6.87 -10.82 3.04
CA ILE A 162 8.24 -10.44 2.70
C ILE A 162 9.16 -10.91 3.82
N TYR A 163 10.11 -11.79 3.49
CA TYR A 163 11.00 -12.41 4.47
C TYR A 163 12.40 -11.81 4.49
N ASP A 164 12.83 -11.23 3.39
CA ASP A 164 14.21 -10.78 3.15
C ASP A 164 14.47 -9.32 3.52
N SER A 165 13.44 -8.49 3.56
CA SER A 165 13.59 -7.07 3.91
C SER A 165 12.39 -6.50 4.65
N ASN A 166 12.64 -5.50 5.52
CA ASN A 166 11.58 -4.69 6.14
C ASN A 166 11.44 -3.31 5.45
N THR A 167 12.15 -3.11 4.35
CA THR A 167 12.23 -1.82 3.68
C THR A 167 11.16 -1.69 2.61
N TYR A 168 10.68 -0.47 2.44
CA TYR A 168 9.89 -0.10 1.28
C TYR A 168 10.77 0.03 0.05
N ASN A 169 10.27 -0.40 -1.10
CA ASN A 169 10.86 -0.03 -2.38
C ASN A 169 10.60 1.46 -2.60
N LYS A 170 11.65 2.19 -2.94
CA LYS A 170 11.61 3.62 -3.18
C LYS A 170 12.58 3.94 -4.31
N GLU A 171 12.08 3.93 -5.53
CA GLU A 171 12.85 4.25 -6.72
C GLU A 171 12.84 5.76 -7.01
N TYR A 172 11.78 6.45 -6.60
CA TYR A 172 11.60 7.89 -6.82
C TYR A 172 11.53 8.68 -5.51
N THR A 173 12.00 9.90 -5.56
CA THR A 173 11.95 10.83 -4.42
C THR A 173 10.93 11.94 -4.72
N TYR A 174 9.94 12.08 -3.87
CA TYR A 174 8.98 13.18 -3.95
C TYR A 174 9.67 14.51 -3.66
N LEU A 175 9.93 15.30 -4.68
CA LEU A 175 10.71 16.55 -4.58
C LEU A 175 9.89 17.74 -4.12
N GLY A 176 8.65 17.86 -4.60
CA GLY A 176 7.83 19.01 -4.25
C GLY A 176 6.50 19.06 -4.99
N ILE A 177 5.79 20.16 -4.80
CA ILE A 177 4.52 20.45 -5.47
C ILE A 177 4.77 21.60 -6.44
N VAL A 178 4.36 21.41 -7.68
CA VAL A 178 4.36 22.46 -8.69
C VAL A 178 3.24 23.45 -8.37
N GLY A 179 3.59 24.71 -8.21
CA GLY A 179 2.69 25.80 -7.95
C GLY A 179 2.44 26.66 -9.21
N GLU A 180 2.53 28.00 -9.05
CA GLU A 180 2.30 28.94 -10.15
C GLU A 180 3.40 28.83 -11.21
N ILE A 181 2.98 28.86 -12.48
CA ILE A 181 3.89 28.97 -13.62
C ILE A 181 3.71 30.37 -14.21
N LYS A 182 4.78 31.17 -14.21
CA LYS A 182 4.77 32.53 -14.70
C LYS A 182 6.07 32.84 -15.45
N ASP A 183 5.97 33.47 -16.61
CA ASP A 183 7.10 33.91 -17.44
C ASP A 183 8.13 32.78 -17.71
N GLY A 184 7.66 31.54 -17.91
CA GLY A 184 8.51 30.36 -18.14
C GLY A 184 9.19 29.81 -16.89
N LEU A 185 8.92 30.39 -15.72
CA LEU A 185 9.42 29.93 -14.43
C LEU A 185 8.31 29.18 -13.68
N CYS A 186 8.70 28.08 -13.05
CA CYS A 186 7.81 27.28 -12.22
C CYS A 186 8.18 27.43 -10.75
N ARG A 187 7.21 27.85 -9.92
CA ARG A 187 7.35 27.86 -8.47
C ARG A 187 7.17 26.42 -7.95
N ILE A 188 8.14 25.93 -7.17
CA ILE A 188 8.08 24.63 -6.53
C ILE A 188 8.03 24.79 -5.01
N GLU A 189 7.01 24.20 -4.38
CA GLU A 189 6.98 24.01 -2.94
C GLU A 189 7.80 22.77 -2.59
N GLN A 190 9.05 22.99 -2.18
CA GLN A 190 10.02 21.93 -1.95
C GLN A 190 9.65 21.03 -0.76
N ARG A 191 9.76 19.71 -0.94
CA ARG A 191 9.54 18.69 0.08
C ARG A 191 10.80 17.89 0.39
N ASN A 192 11.67 17.70 -0.60
CA ASN A 192 12.98 17.05 -0.46
C ASN A 192 14.05 17.85 -1.20
N LYS A 193 15.30 17.64 -0.82
CA LYS A 193 16.44 18.35 -1.40
C LYS A 193 16.65 17.93 -2.85
N PHE A 194 16.89 18.91 -3.70
CA PHE A 194 17.45 18.78 -5.05
C PHE A 194 18.33 20.00 -5.34
N SER A 195 19.20 19.87 -6.33
CA SER A 195 20.25 20.83 -6.61
C SER A 195 20.15 21.36 -8.04
N VAL A 196 20.74 22.53 -8.26
CA VAL A 196 20.86 23.09 -9.61
C VAL A 196 21.65 22.14 -10.51
N GLY A 197 21.11 21.85 -11.69
CA GLY A 197 21.71 20.94 -12.68
C GLY A 197 21.17 19.50 -12.60
N GLU A 198 20.38 19.15 -11.59
CA GLU A 198 19.68 17.86 -11.57
C GLU A 198 18.48 17.90 -12.52
N THR A 199 18.26 16.80 -13.23
CA THR A 199 17.04 16.60 -14.01
C THR A 199 15.94 16.08 -13.10
N ILE A 200 14.80 16.75 -13.10
CA ILE A 200 13.62 16.37 -12.32
C ILE A 200 12.44 16.13 -13.27
N GLU A 201 11.54 15.23 -12.89
CA GLU A 201 10.33 14.87 -13.61
C GLU A 201 9.09 15.15 -12.76
#